data_50c9390da16eba3c66284f3a6e0387d2
#
_entry.id   50c9390da16eba3c66284f3a6e0387d2
#
_cell.length_a   1.000
_cell.length_b   1.000
_cell.length_c   1.000
_cell.angle_alpha   90.00
_cell.angle_beta   90.00
_cell.angle_gamma   90.00
#
_symmetry.space_group_name_H-M   'P 1'
#
loop_
_entity.id
_entity.type
_entity.pdbx_description
1 polymer ?
#
loop_
_entity_poly.entity_id
_entity_poly.type
_entity_poly.pdbx_seq_one_letter_code
_entity_poly.pdbx_strand_id
1 'polypeptide(L)'
;RRSLSNTAILLKGSRPFHFERISALLEKKAHRTVLEVNLNAMVNNLNYFRSLIKPDVKVMVMVKAFSYGSGSYEIASLLQYHRIHYLGVAFADEGIALREAGISLPIIVLNPAWGSYELMVSHNLEPEIYSISCLNDFIATVEKNGMSQYPIHIKLDTGMHRVGFVEDEIDALTKRLASTNAVKVQSIFSHLAASDEPEHDDFTLEQISRYRNMSQMIISSIGYQPIRHILNSAGIERFPQAHFDMIRLGIGLYGVSATHQEKIQTVSTLKTHIAQIKHLAAGETVGYSRRGKLNRSSTTATLPIGYADGLNRKLGNGNGKVLVNGKLA
;
A
#
# COMPACT_ATOMS: atom_id res chain seq x y z
N ARG A 1 -25.40 -10.05 -16.00
CA ARG A 1 -25.82 -10.36 -14.60
C ARG A 1 -27.35 -10.38 -14.57
N ARG A 2 -27.99 -11.52 -14.27
CA ARG A 2 -29.42 -11.53 -13.96
C ARG A 2 -29.62 -10.90 -12.58
N SER A 3 -30.49 -9.88 -12.47
CA SER A 3 -30.87 -9.33 -11.16
C SER A 3 -31.79 -10.32 -10.47
N LEU A 4 -31.39 -10.81 -9.30
CA LEU A 4 -32.22 -11.61 -8.43
C LEU A 4 -33.02 -10.63 -7.55
N SER A 5 -34.34 -10.54 -7.76
CA SER A 5 -35.23 -9.73 -6.95
C SER A 5 -36.35 -10.61 -6.38
N ASN A 6 -36.75 -10.35 -5.14
CA ASN A 6 -37.80 -11.10 -4.43
C ASN A 6 -37.61 -12.64 -4.41
N THR A 7 -36.34 -13.08 -4.29
CA THR A 7 -35.98 -14.49 -4.35
C THR A 7 -35.30 -14.90 -3.05
N ALA A 8 -35.70 -15.98 -2.44
CA ALA A 8 -34.97 -16.63 -1.36
C ALA A 8 -33.90 -17.56 -1.96
N ILE A 9 -32.66 -17.40 -1.52
CA ILE A 9 -31.55 -18.21 -1.99
C ILE A 9 -31.01 -19.05 -0.85
N LEU A 10 -31.09 -20.40 -1.01
CA LEU A 10 -30.48 -21.33 -0.08
C LEU A 10 -29.10 -21.73 -0.57
N LEU A 11 -28.06 -21.40 0.20
CA LEU A 11 -26.70 -21.87 0.00
C LEU A 11 -26.48 -23.10 0.88
N LYS A 12 -26.20 -24.26 0.26
CA LYS A 12 -25.96 -25.52 0.97
C LYS A 12 -24.64 -26.15 0.49
N GLY A 13 -23.79 -26.51 1.44
CA GLY A 13 -22.52 -27.20 1.15
C GLY A 13 -21.78 -27.55 2.44
N SER A 14 -20.64 -28.24 2.32
CA SER A 14 -19.84 -28.59 3.49
C SER A 14 -19.05 -27.36 4.00
N ARG A 15 -18.73 -27.34 5.29
CA ARG A 15 -18.02 -26.23 5.97
C ARG A 15 -16.73 -25.75 5.29
N PRO A 16 -15.89 -26.61 4.66
CA PRO A 16 -14.68 -26.16 3.98
C PRO A 16 -14.91 -25.20 2.82
N PHE A 17 -16.13 -25.10 2.27
CA PHE A 17 -16.43 -24.20 1.14
C PHE A 17 -16.80 -22.77 1.55
N HIS A 18 -16.85 -22.47 2.85
CA HIS A 18 -17.09 -21.11 3.37
C HIS A 18 -18.25 -20.39 2.68
N PHE A 19 -19.41 -21.01 2.60
CA PHE A 19 -20.58 -20.45 1.91
C PHE A 19 -21.11 -19.17 2.53
N GLU A 20 -20.74 -18.87 3.77
CA GLU A 20 -20.97 -17.58 4.41
C GLU A 20 -20.36 -16.41 3.62
N ARG A 21 -19.24 -16.62 2.91
CA ARG A 21 -18.65 -15.61 2.02
C ARG A 21 -19.56 -15.35 0.80
N ILE A 22 -20.19 -16.38 0.26
CA ILE A 22 -21.13 -16.25 -0.85
C ILE A 22 -22.42 -15.57 -0.35
N SER A 23 -22.89 -15.93 0.85
CA SER A 23 -24.04 -15.29 1.49
C SER A 23 -23.82 -13.78 1.63
N ALA A 24 -22.68 -13.37 2.17
CA ALA A 24 -22.31 -11.96 2.32
C ALA A 24 -22.26 -11.17 0.98
N LEU A 25 -21.92 -11.83 -0.14
CA LEU A 25 -21.93 -11.24 -1.48
C LEU A 25 -23.36 -11.09 -2.04
N LEU A 26 -24.30 -11.94 -1.61
CA LEU A 26 -25.68 -11.94 -2.07
C LEU A 26 -26.59 -11.09 -1.18
N GLU A 27 -26.15 -10.78 0.04
CA GLU A 27 -26.89 -9.93 0.96
C GLU A 27 -27.09 -8.52 0.39
N LYS A 28 -28.32 -8.02 0.47
CA LYS A 28 -28.63 -6.64 0.12
C LYS A 28 -28.05 -5.73 1.21
N LYS A 29 -26.93 -5.09 0.94
CA LYS A 29 -26.33 -4.12 1.87
C LYS A 29 -27.33 -2.99 2.13
N ALA A 30 -27.75 -2.83 3.38
CA ALA A 30 -28.67 -1.77 3.79
C ALA A 30 -28.01 -0.39 3.82
N HIS A 31 -26.68 -0.36 3.92
CA HIS A 31 -25.92 0.89 3.97
C HIS A 31 -25.84 1.55 2.60
N ARG A 32 -26.16 2.85 2.58
CA ARG A 32 -26.07 3.70 1.39
C ARG A 32 -24.80 4.57 1.37
N THR A 33 -23.97 4.51 2.43
CA THR A 33 -22.64 5.09 2.44
C THR A 33 -21.67 4.06 1.89
N VAL A 34 -21.03 4.37 0.78
CA VAL A 34 -20.15 3.46 0.05
C VAL A 34 -18.89 4.17 -0.41
N LEU A 35 -17.76 3.48 -0.37
CA LEU A 35 -16.54 3.87 -1.07
C LEU A 35 -16.52 3.13 -2.42
N GLU A 36 -16.68 3.87 -3.49
CA GLU A 36 -16.53 3.33 -4.84
C GLU A 36 -15.06 3.39 -5.26
N VAL A 37 -14.53 2.26 -5.74
CA VAL A 37 -13.16 2.16 -6.27
C VAL A 37 -13.23 1.92 -7.78
N ASN A 38 -12.67 2.84 -8.55
CA ASN A 38 -12.63 2.77 -10.01
C ASN A 38 -11.37 2.02 -10.47
N LEU A 39 -11.51 0.74 -10.79
CA LEU A 39 -10.41 -0.11 -11.23
C LEU A 39 -9.83 0.33 -12.59
N ASN A 40 -10.65 0.91 -13.48
CA ASN A 40 -10.15 1.43 -14.76
C ASN A 40 -9.24 2.66 -14.54
N ALA A 41 -9.62 3.55 -13.63
CA ALA A 41 -8.77 4.68 -13.25
C ALA A 41 -7.44 4.19 -12.66
N MET A 42 -7.45 3.13 -11.85
CA MET A 42 -6.24 2.52 -11.31
C MET A 42 -5.34 1.96 -12.43
N VAL A 43 -5.91 1.28 -13.43
CA VAL A 43 -5.14 0.80 -14.61
C VAL A 43 -4.56 1.96 -15.40
N ASN A 44 -5.30 3.03 -15.59
CA ASN A 44 -4.79 4.23 -16.28
C ASN A 44 -3.62 4.85 -15.51
N ASN A 45 -3.73 4.95 -14.19
CA ASN A 45 -2.64 5.42 -13.35
C ASN A 45 -1.42 4.48 -13.43
N LEU A 46 -1.62 3.16 -13.36
CA LEU A 46 -0.53 2.19 -13.57
C LEU A 46 0.19 2.40 -14.92
N ASN A 47 -0.58 2.59 -16.00
CA ASN A 47 -0.02 2.81 -17.33
C ASN A 47 0.73 4.15 -17.42
N TYR A 48 0.24 5.19 -16.75
CA TYR A 48 0.96 6.46 -16.64
C TYR A 48 2.34 6.25 -15.99
N PHE A 49 2.42 5.62 -14.83
CA PHE A 49 3.72 5.36 -14.18
C PHE A 49 4.62 4.43 -15.00
N ARG A 50 4.05 3.47 -15.71
CA ARG A 50 4.81 2.62 -16.65
C ARG A 50 5.40 3.40 -17.81
N SER A 51 4.74 4.45 -18.27
CA SER A 51 5.25 5.29 -19.37
C SER A 51 6.46 6.13 -18.97
N LEU A 52 6.71 6.31 -17.67
CA LEU A 52 7.83 7.06 -17.14
C LEU A 52 9.12 6.24 -17.00
N ILE A 53 9.03 4.92 -17.10
CA ILE A 53 10.16 4.02 -16.88
C ILE A 53 10.54 3.26 -18.15
N LYS A 54 11.79 2.77 -18.18
CA LYS A 54 12.24 1.90 -19.27
C LYS A 54 11.54 0.54 -19.22
N PRO A 55 11.40 -0.17 -20.35
CA PRO A 55 10.67 -1.46 -20.40
C PRO A 55 11.27 -2.57 -19.54
N ASP A 56 12.56 -2.52 -19.23
CA ASP A 56 13.28 -3.48 -18.41
C ASP A 56 13.16 -3.22 -16.89
N VAL A 57 12.68 -2.03 -16.51
CA VAL A 57 12.46 -1.67 -15.10
C VAL A 57 11.22 -2.35 -14.57
N LYS A 58 11.39 -3.13 -13.51
CA LYS A 58 10.30 -3.83 -12.84
C LYS A 58 9.38 -2.88 -12.07
N VAL A 59 8.15 -3.30 -11.87
CA VAL A 59 7.15 -2.57 -11.07
C VAL A 59 6.72 -3.41 -9.89
N MET A 60 6.96 -2.90 -8.68
CA MET A 60 6.33 -3.33 -7.44
C MET A 60 5.17 -2.40 -7.12
N VAL A 61 4.05 -2.95 -6.67
CA VAL A 61 2.91 -2.16 -6.21
C VAL A 61 2.65 -2.42 -4.73
N MET A 62 2.45 -1.32 -3.99
CA MET A 62 2.11 -1.38 -2.58
C MET A 62 0.62 -1.63 -2.40
N VAL A 63 0.28 -2.75 -1.75
CA VAL A 63 -1.11 -3.14 -1.42
C VAL A 63 -1.33 -3.25 0.10
N LYS A 64 -0.43 -2.63 0.88
CA LYS A 64 -0.49 -2.59 2.34
C LYS A 64 -1.72 -1.85 2.85
N ALA A 65 -2.07 -2.06 4.13
CA ALA A 65 -3.22 -1.46 4.80
C ALA A 65 -4.51 -1.63 3.98
N PHE A 66 -4.79 -2.89 3.59
CA PHE A 66 -5.95 -3.24 2.79
C PHE A 66 -6.02 -2.41 1.48
N SER A 67 -4.87 -2.33 0.77
CA SER A 67 -4.69 -1.49 -0.43
C SER A 67 -5.11 -0.03 -0.18
N TYR A 68 -4.57 0.56 0.90
CA TYR A 68 -4.92 1.91 1.35
C TYR A 68 -6.43 2.09 1.59
N GLY A 69 -7.09 1.04 2.11
CA GLY A 69 -8.53 1.03 2.39
C GLY A 69 -9.43 0.75 1.18
N SER A 70 -8.85 0.45 0.01
CA SER A 70 -9.60 0.26 -1.24
C SER A 70 -10.01 -1.20 -1.52
N GLY A 71 -9.66 -2.15 -0.66
CA GLY A 71 -9.85 -3.59 -0.84
C GLY A 71 -8.54 -4.29 -1.24
N SER A 72 -8.37 -5.58 -0.94
CA SER A 72 -7.09 -6.25 -1.17
C SER A 72 -7.10 -7.21 -2.35
N TYR A 73 -8.03 -8.16 -2.38
CA TYR A 73 -8.03 -9.22 -3.38
C TYR A 73 -8.30 -8.73 -4.79
N GLU A 74 -9.33 -7.90 -4.98
CA GLU A 74 -9.72 -7.40 -6.30
C GLU A 74 -8.60 -6.58 -6.92
N ILE A 75 -7.91 -5.76 -6.12
CA ILE A 75 -6.79 -4.94 -6.57
C ILE A 75 -5.57 -5.82 -6.87
N ALA A 76 -5.21 -6.75 -5.99
CA ALA A 76 -4.08 -7.65 -6.22
C ALA A 76 -4.32 -8.53 -7.45
N SER A 77 -5.54 -9.02 -7.65
CA SER A 77 -5.96 -9.79 -8.82
C SER A 77 -5.86 -8.98 -10.11
N LEU A 78 -6.32 -7.71 -10.09
CA LEU A 78 -6.17 -6.76 -11.20
C LEU A 78 -4.70 -6.54 -11.54
N LEU A 79 -3.87 -6.31 -10.53
CA LEU A 79 -2.44 -6.07 -10.69
C LEU A 79 -1.71 -7.31 -11.25
N GLN A 80 -2.08 -8.50 -10.78
CA GLN A 80 -1.59 -9.77 -11.31
C GLN A 80 -1.97 -9.94 -12.80
N TYR A 81 -3.22 -9.66 -13.16
CA TYR A 81 -3.68 -9.67 -14.57
C TYR A 81 -2.86 -8.69 -15.42
N HIS A 82 -2.56 -7.50 -14.91
CA HIS A 82 -1.73 -6.50 -15.58
C HIS A 82 -0.22 -6.77 -15.48
N ARG A 83 0.19 -7.97 -15.04
CA ARG A 83 1.58 -8.44 -15.05
C ARG A 83 2.56 -7.48 -14.38
N ILE A 84 2.24 -7.01 -13.18
CA ILE A 84 3.24 -6.38 -12.32
C ILE A 84 4.21 -7.45 -11.80
N HIS A 85 5.34 -7.03 -11.24
CA HIS A 85 6.41 -7.98 -10.88
C HIS A 85 6.38 -8.38 -9.41
N TYR A 86 5.97 -7.46 -8.52
CA TYR A 86 5.96 -7.65 -7.08
C TYR A 86 4.78 -6.95 -6.42
N LEU A 87 4.27 -7.54 -5.36
CA LEU A 87 3.40 -6.87 -4.40
C LEU A 87 4.17 -6.55 -3.13
N GLY A 88 3.90 -5.41 -2.49
CA GLY A 88 4.45 -5.04 -1.19
C GLY A 88 3.34 -4.89 -0.17
N VAL A 89 3.42 -5.63 0.93
CA VAL A 89 2.52 -5.55 2.08
C VAL A 89 3.28 -5.05 3.31
N ALA A 90 2.56 -4.60 4.35
CA ALA A 90 3.19 -4.17 5.59
C ALA A 90 3.51 -5.35 6.51
N PHE A 91 2.59 -6.28 6.68
CA PHE A 91 2.67 -7.40 7.61
C PHE A 91 2.42 -8.74 6.93
N ALA A 92 2.87 -9.83 7.56
CA ALA A 92 2.72 -11.19 7.03
C ALA A 92 1.25 -11.58 6.82
N ASP A 93 0.35 -11.19 7.73
CA ASP A 93 -1.08 -11.52 7.64
C ASP A 93 -1.74 -11.00 6.37
N GLU A 94 -1.35 -9.80 5.90
CA GLU A 94 -1.82 -9.25 4.63
C GLU A 94 -1.36 -10.13 3.44
N GLY A 95 -0.10 -10.57 3.47
CA GLY A 95 0.46 -11.45 2.45
C GLY A 95 -0.18 -12.83 2.44
N ILE A 96 -0.43 -13.42 3.62
CA ILE A 96 -1.13 -14.70 3.80
C ILE A 96 -2.53 -14.62 3.21
N ALA A 97 -3.30 -13.59 3.55
CA ALA A 97 -4.64 -13.40 3.02
C ALA A 97 -4.66 -13.31 1.47
N LEU A 98 -3.64 -12.67 0.87
CA LEU A 98 -3.49 -12.64 -0.59
C LEU A 98 -3.14 -14.02 -1.17
N ARG A 99 -2.28 -14.81 -0.50
CA ARG A 99 -1.97 -16.18 -0.92
C ARG A 99 -3.19 -17.08 -0.87
N GLU A 100 -3.96 -17.05 0.24
CA GLU A 100 -5.21 -17.79 0.39
C GLU A 100 -6.25 -17.40 -0.66
N ALA A 101 -6.24 -16.15 -1.10
CA ALA A 101 -7.07 -15.66 -2.20
C ALA A 101 -6.57 -16.06 -3.60
N GLY A 102 -5.44 -16.77 -3.72
CA GLY A 102 -4.91 -17.28 -4.99
C GLY A 102 -3.95 -16.35 -5.72
N ILE A 103 -3.41 -15.32 -5.05
CA ILE A 103 -2.37 -14.46 -5.63
C ILE A 103 -1.03 -15.20 -5.66
N SER A 104 -0.44 -15.36 -6.84
CA SER A 104 0.81 -16.07 -7.07
C SER A 104 2.04 -15.18 -7.26
N LEU A 105 1.85 -13.87 -7.44
CA LEU A 105 2.96 -12.91 -7.56
C LEU A 105 3.90 -12.98 -6.35
N PRO A 106 5.20 -12.70 -6.50
CA PRO A 106 6.09 -12.47 -5.37
C PRO A 106 5.54 -11.36 -4.44
N ILE A 107 5.56 -11.61 -3.13
CA ILE A 107 5.05 -10.67 -2.12
C ILE A 107 6.15 -10.37 -1.12
N ILE A 108 6.54 -9.10 -1.02
CA ILE A 108 7.48 -8.62 -0.02
C ILE A 108 6.73 -8.14 1.21
N VAL A 109 7.14 -8.61 2.39
CA VAL A 109 6.66 -8.14 3.69
C VAL A 109 7.65 -7.11 4.22
N LEU A 110 7.21 -5.83 4.33
CA LEU A 110 8.08 -4.70 4.66
C LEU A 110 8.28 -4.47 6.18
N ASN A 111 7.58 -5.19 7.02
CA ASN A 111 7.73 -5.11 8.45
C ASN A 111 7.44 -6.48 9.08
N PRO A 112 8.31 -7.46 8.81
CA PRO A 112 8.10 -8.81 9.35
C PRO A 112 8.19 -8.76 10.88
N ALA A 113 7.12 -9.18 11.55
CA ALA A 113 7.10 -9.27 13.00
C ALA A 113 7.91 -10.49 13.47
N TRP A 114 8.59 -10.32 14.59
CA TRP A 114 9.21 -11.47 15.28
C TRP A 114 8.14 -12.52 15.58
N GLY A 115 8.40 -13.77 15.19
CA GLY A 115 7.42 -14.87 15.31
C GLY A 115 6.56 -15.12 14.06
N SER A 116 6.60 -14.26 13.04
CA SER A 116 5.86 -14.50 11.78
C SER A 116 6.65 -15.28 10.71
N TYR A 117 7.95 -15.54 10.94
CA TYR A 117 8.82 -16.11 9.91
C TYR A 117 8.41 -17.52 9.45
N GLU A 118 7.96 -18.39 10.35
CA GLU A 118 7.44 -19.73 10.00
C GLU A 118 6.23 -19.61 9.05
N LEU A 119 5.31 -18.69 9.33
CA LEU A 119 4.15 -18.42 8.49
C LEU A 119 4.56 -17.81 7.14
N MET A 120 5.58 -16.95 7.13
CA MET A 120 6.10 -16.39 5.89
C MET A 120 6.70 -17.46 5.00
N VAL A 121 7.51 -18.35 5.56
CA VAL A 121 8.12 -19.48 4.84
C VAL A 121 7.05 -20.41 4.27
N SER A 122 6.06 -20.81 5.09
CA SER A 122 4.98 -21.72 4.66
C SER A 122 4.06 -21.13 3.58
N HIS A 123 3.99 -19.81 3.44
CA HIS A 123 3.18 -19.11 2.43
C HIS A 123 4.02 -18.46 1.32
N ASN A 124 5.32 -18.77 1.22
CA ASN A 124 6.21 -18.20 0.22
C ASN A 124 6.17 -16.66 0.18
N LEU A 125 6.30 -16.02 1.36
CA LEU A 125 6.40 -14.58 1.53
C LEU A 125 7.86 -14.17 1.73
N GLU A 126 8.30 -13.11 1.07
CA GLU A 126 9.69 -12.69 1.04
C GLU A 126 9.91 -11.55 2.06
N PRO A 127 10.80 -11.72 3.09
CA PRO A 127 10.97 -10.72 4.13
C PRO A 127 11.87 -9.56 3.73
N GLU A 128 11.53 -8.36 4.22
CA GLU A 128 12.48 -7.27 4.42
C GLU A 128 13.42 -7.66 5.57
N ILE A 129 14.72 -7.51 5.36
CA ILE A 129 15.78 -7.72 6.35
C ILE A 129 16.48 -6.40 6.61
N TYR A 130 16.39 -5.91 7.83
CA TYR A 130 16.83 -4.57 8.21
C TYR A 130 17.86 -4.53 9.36
N SER A 131 18.21 -5.70 9.93
CA SER A 131 19.22 -5.82 10.97
C SER A 131 19.85 -7.22 10.99
N ILE A 132 21.01 -7.37 11.62
CA ILE A 132 21.68 -8.66 11.78
C ILE A 132 20.84 -9.64 12.63
N SER A 133 20.12 -9.15 13.64
CA SER A 133 19.22 -10.00 14.42
C SER A 133 18.11 -10.58 13.55
N CYS A 134 17.42 -9.72 12.77
CA CYS A 134 16.38 -10.12 11.83
C CYS A 134 16.91 -11.17 10.82
N LEU A 135 18.12 -10.96 10.29
CA LEU A 135 18.77 -11.89 9.38
C LEU A 135 19.03 -13.26 10.04
N ASN A 136 19.58 -13.28 11.24
CA ASN A 136 19.90 -14.51 11.96
C ASN A 136 18.64 -15.31 12.29
N ASP A 137 17.61 -14.65 12.80
CA ASP A 137 16.35 -15.29 13.16
C ASP A 137 15.66 -15.89 11.92
N PHE A 138 15.72 -15.17 10.79
CA PHE A 138 15.15 -15.66 9.55
C PHE A 138 15.96 -16.85 8.97
N ILE A 139 17.30 -16.78 8.99
CA ILE A 139 18.17 -17.88 8.57
C ILE A 139 17.85 -19.14 9.40
N ALA A 140 17.78 -19.04 10.72
CA ALA A 140 17.45 -20.17 11.59
C ALA A 140 16.09 -20.79 11.23
N THR A 141 15.10 -19.96 10.88
CA THR A 141 13.79 -20.44 10.45
C THR A 141 13.88 -21.20 9.12
N VAL A 142 14.60 -20.66 8.12
CA VAL A 142 14.77 -21.30 6.81
C VAL A 142 15.49 -22.65 6.95
N GLU A 143 16.57 -22.70 7.74
CA GLU A 143 17.34 -23.92 7.99
C GLU A 143 16.50 -24.98 8.71
N LYS A 144 15.74 -24.59 9.74
CA LYS A 144 14.80 -25.46 10.46
C LYS A 144 13.77 -26.12 9.53
N ASN A 145 13.32 -25.39 8.49
CA ASN A 145 12.38 -25.88 7.49
C ASN A 145 13.08 -26.66 6.35
N GLY A 146 14.38 -26.91 6.44
CA GLY A 146 15.15 -27.66 5.42
C GLY A 146 15.26 -26.94 4.08
N MET A 147 15.06 -25.62 4.04
CA MET A 147 15.11 -24.81 2.82
C MET A 147 16.49 -24.17 2.64
N SER A 148 16.77 -23.75 1.42
CA SER A 148 17.99 -23.00 1.09
C SER A 148 17.71 -21.99 -0.01
N GLN A 149 18.59 -21.00 -0.17
CA GLN A 149 18.46 -19.93 -1.18
C GLN A 149 17.11 -19.19 -1.11
N TYR A 150 16.55 -19.07 0.11
CA TYR A 150 15.28 -18.39 0.28
C TYR A 150 15.43 -16.89 -0.05
N PRO A 151 14.53 -16.27 -0.85
CA PRO A 151 14.65 -14.90 -1.27
C PRO A 151 14.44 -13.94 -0.09
N ILE A 152 15.37 -12.99 0.08
CA ILE A 152 15.30 -11.92 1.08
C ILE A 152 15.56 -10.56 0.45
N HIS A 153 15.09 -9.50 1.08
CA HIS A 153 15.23 -8.13 0.61
C HIS A 153 15.96 -7.28 1.64
N ILE A 154 17.18 -6.87 1.31
CA ILE A 154 18.01 -6.07 2.23
C ILE A 154 17.57 -4.61 2.21
N LYS A 155 17.21 -4.11 3.39
CA LYS A 155 16.86 -2.71 3.58
C LYS A 155 18.06 -1.90 4.04
N LEU A 156 18.36 -0.80 3.34
CA LEU A 156 19.38 0.18 3.71
C LEU A 156 18.73 1.45 4.28
N ASP A 157 19.29 1.98 5.34
CA ASP A 157 18.94 3.31 5.82
C ASP A 157 19.91 4.33 5.24
N THR A 158 19.40 5.17 4.36
CA THR A 158 20.15 6.22 3.69
C THR A 158 19.76 7.63 4.15
N GLY A 159 18.96 7.73 5.23
CA GLY A 159 18.50 9.00 5.79
C GLY A 159 17.01 9.08 6.15
N MET A 160 16.23 8.00 6.03
CA MET A 160 14.88 7.93 6.54
C MET A 160 14.83 7.68 8.06
N HIS A 161 15.87 7.06 8.61
CA HIS A 161 16.08 6.75 10.04
C HIS A 161 14.90 6.05 10.72
N ARG A 162 14.33 5.07 10.00
CA ARG A 162 13.24 4.25 10.50
C ARG A 162 13.68 2.81 10.77
N VAL A 163 14.13 2.10 9.74
CA VAL A 163 14.74 0.76 9.78
C VAL A 163 15.70 0.61 8.59
N GLY A 164 16.69 -0.25 8.71
CA GLY A 164 17.66 -0.56 7.64
C GLY A 164 19.10 -0.54 8.15
N PHE A 165 19.97 -1.23 7.43
CA PHE A 165 21.40 -1.23 7.69
C PHE A 165 22.01 0.14 7.33
N VAL A 166 22.86 0.64 8.21
CA VAL A 166 23.72 1.80 7.94
C VAL A 166 25.06 1.35 7.35
N GLU A 167 25.85 2.28 6.84
CA GLU A 167 27.10 1.98 6.12
C GLU A 167 28.08 1.14 6.97
N ASP A 168 28.24 1.47 8.23
CA ASP A 168 29.14 0.77 9.16
C ASP A 168 28.75 -0.69 9.43
N GLU A 169 27.52 -1.07 9.14
CA GLU A 169 27.00 -2.44 9.34
C GLU A 169 27.17 -3.33 8.10
N ILE A 170 27.54 -2.78 6.93
CA ILE A 170 27.64 -3.52 5.67
C ILE A 170 28.65 -4.67 5.75
N ASP A 171 29.79 -4.47 6.39
CA ASP A 171 30.81 -5.50 6.55
C ASP A 171 30.29 -6.68 7.37
N ALA A 172 29.58 -6.43 8.46
CA ALA A 172 28.99 -7.47 9.28
C ALA A 172 27.88 -8.24 8.52
N LEU A 173 27.04 -7.50 7.78
CA LEU A 173 26.01 -8.06 6.91
C LEU A 173 26.61 -8.99 5.85
N THR A 174 27.60 -8.53 5.12
CA THR A 174 28.22 -9.29 4.01
C THR A 174 28.95 -10.53 4.51
N LYS A 175 29.67 -10.46 5.62
CA LYS A 175 30.27 -11.61 6.29
C LYS A 175 29.23 -12.64 6.69
N ARG A 176 28.10 -12.18 7.24
CA ARG A 176 27.01 -13.09 7.64
C ARG A 176 26.34 -13.76 6.43
N LEU A 177 26.12 -13.03 5.34
CA LEU A 177 25.58 -13.57 4.09
C LEU A 177 26.51 -14.61 3.46
N ALA A 178 27.82 -14.36 3.48
CA ALA A 178 28.83 -15.30 2.95
C ALA A 178 28.96 -16.59 3.76
N SER A 179 28.54 -16.61 5.04
CA SER A 179 28.63 -17.76 5.93
C SER A 179 27.41 -18.70 5.86
N THR A 180 26.43 -18.44 5.01
CA THR A 180 25.21 -19.25 4.92
C THR A 180 24.78 -19.48 3.47
N ASN A 181 24.11 -20.61 3.23
CA ASN A 181 23.43 -20.90 1.98
C ASN A 181 21.89 -20.90 2.15
N ALA A 182 21.41 -20.57 3.34
CA ALA A 182 19.98 -20.59 3.64
C ALA A 182 19.20 -19.52 2.84
N VAL A 183 19.80 -18.34 2.64
CA VAL A 183 19.12 -17.19 2.03
C VAL A 183 19.84 -16.68 0.79
N LYS A 184 19.11 -16.03 -0.10
CA LYS A 184 19.59 -15.33 -1.29
C LYS A 184 19.10 -13.90 -1.31
N VAL A 185 19.99 -12.95 -1.46
CA VAL A 185 19.62 -11.53 -1.60
C VAL A 185 18.93 -11.33 -2.95
N GLN A 186 17.61 -11.23 -2.92
CA GLN A 186 16.77 -11.01 -4.11
C GLN A 186 16.75 -9.55 -4.51
N SER A 187 16.69 -8.65 -3.53
CA SER A 187 16.83 -7.22 -3.79
C SER A 187 17.53 -6.46 -2.66
N ILE A 188 18.03 -5.28 -3.00
CA ILE A 188 18.55 -4.28 -2.07
C ILE A 188 17.73 -3.01 -2.26
N PHE A 189 17.25 -2.39 -1.18
CA PHE A 189 16.44 -1.20 -1.30
C PHE A 189 16.58 -0.21 -0.14
N SER A 190 16.18 1.03 -0.42
CA SER A 190 16.02 2.08 0.59
C SER A 190 14.68 2.81 0.39
N HIS A 191 14.47 3.91 1.10
CA HIS A 191 13.27 4.73 0.97
C HIS A 191 13.61 6.22 1.06
N LEU A 192 13.13 6.99 0.09
CA LEU A 192 13.31 8.45 0.08
C LEU A 192 12.39 9.09 1.13
N ALA A 193 12.95 10.01 1.91
CA ALA A 193 12.23 10.66 3.00
C ALA A 193 11.33 11.81 2.54
N ALA A 194 11.78 12.57 1.52
CA ALA A 194 11.15 13.82 1.11
C ALA A 194 11.14 14.01 -0.41
N SER A 195 10.94 12.93 -1.18
CA SER A 195 10.96 12.97 -2.65
C SER A 195 9.79 13.75 -3.26
N ASP A 196 8.78 14.11 -2.49
CA ASP A 196 7.61 14.92 -2.84
C ASP A 196 7.80 16.43 -2.62
N GLU A 197 8.82 16.83 -1.85
CA GLU A 197 9.08 18.22 -1.49
C GLU A 197 10.32 18.77 -2.22
N PRO A 198 10.16 19.73 -3.17
CA PRO A 198 11.28 20.28 -3.94
C PRO A 198 12.38 20.95 -3.10
N GLU A 199 12.04 21.51 -1.95
CA GLU A 199 13.01 22.14 -1.05
C GLU A 199 14.02 21.16 -0.46
N HIS A 200 13.75 19.85 -0.55
CA HIS A 200 14.58 18.76 -0.05
C HIS A 200 15.25 17.94 -1.16
N ASP A 201 15.37 18.49 -2.38
CA ASP A 201 15.96 17.77 -3.51
C ASP A 201 17.41 17.41 -3.28
N ASP A 202 18.21 18.30 -2.72
CA ASP A 202 19.63 18.04 -2.41
C ASP A 202 19.77 16.86 -1.45
N PHE A 203 18.96 16.81 -0.40
CA PHE A 203 18.92 15.69 0.54
C PHE A 203 18.47 14.39 -0.15
N THR A 204 17.49 14.46 -1.03
CA THR A 204 17.01 13.30 -1.79
C THR A 204 18.09 12.76 -2.72
N LEU A 205 18.86 13.63 -3.39
CA LEU A 205 20.00 13.25 -4.22
C LEU A 205 21.14 12.64 -3.38
N GLU A 206 21.39 13.17 -2.19
CA GLU A 206 22.35 12.57 -1.24
C GLU A 206 21.89 11.16 -0.81
N GLN A 207 20.62 10.95 -0.47
CA GLN A 207 20.07 9.61 -0.19
C GLN A 207 20.28 8.64 -1.35
N ILE A 208 20.05 9.07 -2.58
CA ILE A 208 20.26 8.26 -3.79
C ILE A 208 21.76 7.92 -3.95
N SER A 209 22.67 8.86 -3.71
CA SER A 209 24.11 8.65 -3.78
C SER A 209 24.59 7.65 -2.72
N ARG A 210 24.19 7.83 -1.46
CA ARG A 210 24.48 6.88 -0.36
C ARG A 210 23.97 5.49 -0.70
N TYR A 211 22.74 5.39 -1.19
CA TYR A 211 22.13 4.12 -1.58
C TYR A 211 22.96 3.42 -2.69
N ARG A 212 23.40 4.17 -3.70
CA ARG A 212 24.23 3.64 -4.79
C ARG A 212 25.53 3.04 -4.25
N ASN A 213 26.21 3.76 -3.37
CA ASN A 213 27.48 3.33 -2.78
C ASN A 213 27.29 2.09 -1.89
N MET A 214 26.37 2.13 -0.93
CA MET A 214 26.10 1.01 -0.01
C MET A 214 25.63 -0.25 -0.75
N SER A 215 24.74 -0.10 -1.72
CA SER A 215 24.29 -1.24 -2.54
C SER A 215 25.43 -1.85 -3.36
N GLN A 216 26.35 -1.02 -3.88
CA GLN A 216 27.51 -1.51 -4.62
C GLN A 216 28.50 -2.27 -3.73
N MET A 217 28.70 -1.85 -2.48
CA MET A 217 29.51 -2.60 -1.51
C MET A 217 28.98 -4.02 -1.31
N ILE A 218 27.67 -4.15 -1.10
CA ILE A 218 27.02 -5.46 -0.94
C ILE A 218 27.17 -6.29 -2.22
N ILE A 219 26.85 -5.73 -3.39
CA ILE A 219 26.97 -6.41 -4.69
C ILE A 219 28.37 -6.97 -4.92
N SER A 220 29.38 -6.16 -4.64
CA SER A 220 30.79 -6.56 -4.80
C SER A 220 31.16 -7.74 -3.88
N SER A 221 30.56 -7.81 -2.71
CA SER A 221 30.80 -8.89 -1.73
C SER A 221 30.06 -10.18 -2.06
N ILE A 222 28.78 -10.10 -2.48
CA ILE A 222 27.96 -11.30 -2.77
C ILE A 222 28.23 -11.91 -4.15
N GLY A 223 28.86 -11.16 -5.07
CA GLY A 223 29.31 -11.64 -6.38
C GLY A 223 28.22 -11.83 -7.44
N TYR A 224 27.02 -11.30 -7.23
CA TYR A 224 25.93 -11.27 -8.22
C TYR A 224 25.07 -10.00 -8.09
N GLN A 225 24.19 -9.75 -9.09
CA GLN A 225 23.38 -8.54 -9.18
C GLN A 225 21.96 -8.80 -8.65
N PRO A 226 21.59 -8.36 -7.43
CA PRO A 226 20.22 -8.32 -6.96
C PRO A 226 19.47 -7.14 -7.57
N ILE A 227 18.14 -7.18 -7.52
CA ILE A 227 17.27 -6.07 -7.94
C ILE A 227 17.50 -4.87 -7.02
N ARG A 228 17.78 -3.69 -7.58
CA ARG A 228 17.95 -2.44 -6.82
C ARG A 228 16.74 -1.54 -6.95
N HIS A 229 16.26 -0.99 -5.84
CA HIS A 229 15.14 -0.05 -5.88
C HIS A 229 15.11 0.91 -4.69
N ILE A 230 14.75 2.17 -4.94
CA ILE A 230 14.67 3.21 -3.92
C ILE A 230 13.39 4.06 -4.03
N LEU A 231 12.85 4.26 -5.24
CA LEU A 231 11.82 5.24 -5.52
C LEU A 231 10.44 4.82 -5.00
N ASN A 232 9.73 5.77 -4.42
CA ASN A 232 8.29 5.79 -4.15
C ASN A 232 7.55 6.50 -5.29
N SER A 233 6.22 6.73 -5.19
CA SER A 233 5.42 7.35 -6.26
C SER A 233 5.96 8.72 -6.72
N ALA A 234 6.25 9.63 -5.80
CA ALA A 234 6.80 10.95 -6.15
C ALA A 234 8.20 10.85 -6.76
N GLY A 235 9.05 9.97 -6.19
CA GLY A 235 10.40 9.75 -6.71
C GLY A 235 10.42 9.22 -8.14
N ILE A 236 9.42 8.41 -8.55
CA ILE A 236 9.31 7.91 -9.94
C ILE A 236 9.17 9.06 -10.92
N GLU A 237 8.38 10.07 -10.58
CA GLU A 237 8.16 11.25 -11.43
C GLU A 237 9.34 12.20 -11.43
N ARG A 238 9.99 12.43 -10.26
CA ARG A 238 10.96 13.50 -10.07
C ARG A 238 12.42 13.09 -10.25
N PHE A 239 12.74 11.80 -10.05
CA PHE A 239 14.15 11.32 -10.06
C PHE A 239 14.35 10.16 -11.04
N PRO A 240 14.14 10.35 -12.36
CA PRO A 240 14.22 9.27 -13.35
C PRO A 240 15.61 8.62 -13.41
N GLN A 241 16.67 9.31 -13.00
CA GLN A 241 18.04 8.77 -12.92
C GLN A 241 18.21 7.71 -11.81
N ALA A 242 17.22 7.52 -10.94
CA ALA A 242 17.22 6.58 -9.82
C ALA A 242 16.17 5.47 -9.94
N HIS A 243 15.63 5.19 -11.13
CA HIS A 243 14.71 4.07 -11.35
C HIS A 243 15.35 2.72 -11.01
N PHE A 244 16.68 2.60 -11.20
CA PHE A 244 17.41 1.35 -11.04
C PHE A 244 16.71 0.18 -11.76
N ASP A 245 16.57 -0.97 -11.06
CA ASP A 245 16.02 -2.18 -11.65
C ASP A 245 14.52 -2.36 -11.36
N MET A 246 13.97 -1.60 -10.37
CA MET A 246 12.56 -1.66 -9.99
C MET A 246 12.08 -0.37 -9.33
N ILE A 247 10.82 -0.02 -9.54
CA ILE A 247 10.14 1.07 -8.84
C ILE A 247 9.08 0.53 -7.87
N ARG A 248 8.74 1.33 -6.83
CA ARG A 248 7.66 1.01 -5.89
C ARG A 248 6.52 2.01 -6.01
N LEU A 249 5.48 1.62 -6.73
CA LEU A 249 4.29 2.42 -6.91
C LEU A 249 3.35 2.23 -5.69
N GLY A 250 3.13 3.30 -4.97
CA GLY A 250 2.23 3.37 -3.81
C GLY A 250 1.03 4.25 -4.08
N ILE A 251 0.94 5.36 -3.35
CA ILE A 251 -0.24 6.24 -3.34
C ILE A 251 -0.60 6.80 -4.74
N GLY A 252 0.35 6.93 -5.65
CA GLY A 252 0.10 7.35 -7.03
C GLY A 252 -0.85 6.43 -7.78
N LEU A 253 -0.79 5.11 -7.53
CA LEU A 253 -1.75 4.17 -8.10
C LEU A 253 -3.19 4.48 -7.68
N TYR A 254 -3.36 4.91 -6.43
CA TYR A 254 -4.66 5.18 -5.80
C TYR A 254 -5.22 6.58 -6.10
N GLY A 255 -4.55 7.32 -6.99
CA GLY A 255 -5.05 8.59 -7.53
C GLY A 255 -4.58 9.84 -6.78
N VAL A 256 -3.46 9.76 -6.03
CA VAL A 256 -2.86 10.90 -5.33
C VAL A 256 -1.42 11.09 -5.79
N SER A 257 -1.11 12.23 -6.41
CA SER A 257 0.25 12.66 -6.72
C SER A 257 0.53 14.04 -6.10
N ALA A 258 1.73 14.19 -5.54
CA ALA A 258 2.22 15.47 -5.04
C ALA A 258 2.79 16.34 -6.16
N THR A 259 3.09 15.76 -7.32
CA THR A 259 3.82 16.41 -8.43
C THR A 259 2.94 16.68 -9.64
N HIS A 260 2.23 15.68 -10.13
CA HIS A 260 1.45 15.72 -11.37
C HIS A 260 0.03 15.17 -11.16
N GLN A 261 -0.72 15.79 -10.25
CA GLN A 261 -2.10 15.37 -9.95
C GLN A 261 -3.00 15.39 -11.21
N GLU A 262 -2.73 16.28 -12.16
CA GLU A 262 -3.48 16.39 -13.42
C GLU A 262 -3.24 15.19 -14.38
N LYS A 263 -2.20 14.40 -14.18
CA LYS A 263 -1.87 13.23 -15.01
C LYS A 263 -2.52 11.94 -14.51
N ILE A 264 -2.99 11.90 -13.27
CA ILE A 264 -3.58 10.71 -12.68
C ILE A 264 -5.06 10.90 -12.39
N GLN A 265 -5.79 9.79 -12.44
CA GLN A 265 -7.23 9.77 -12.26
C GLN A 265 -7.59 9.48 -10.80
N THR A 266 -8.64 10.09 -10.31
CA THR A 266 -9.23 9.77 -9.01
C THR A 266 -9.75 8.34 -9.02
N VAL A 267 -9.27 7.53 -8.07
CA VAL A 267 -9.62 6.12 -7.95
C VAL A 267 -10.79 5.91 -7.00
N SER A 268 -10.79 6.60 -5.86
CA SER A 268 -11.78 6.39 -4.78
C SER A 268 -12.76 7.54 -4.69
N THR A 269 -14.05 7.22 -4.59
CA THR A 269 -15.12 8.21 -4.40
C THR A 269 -16.01 7.75 -3.24
N LEU A 270 -16.04 8.57 -2.17
CA LEU A 270 -16.95 8.33 -1.04
C LEU A 270 -18.31 8.93 -1.36
N LYS A 271 -19.35 8.09 -1.33
CA LYS A 271 -20.75 8.48 -1.57
C LYS A 271 -21.60 8.20 -0.36
N THR A 272 -22.51 9.11 -0.06
CA THR A 272 -23.50 8.94 1.00
C THR A 272 -24.83 9.58 0.57
N HIS A 273 -25.81 9.60 1.44
CA HIS A 273 -27.12 10.20 1.20
C HIS A 273 -27.47 11.19 2.32
N ILE A 274 -28.39 12.08 2.05
CA ILE A 274 -28.95 12.97 3.07
C ILE A 274 -29.99 12.15 3.87
N ALA A 275 -29.74 12.00 5.17
CA ALA A 275 -30.65 11.30 6.08
C ALA A 275 -31.80 12.21 6.53
N GLN A 276 -31.52 13.49 6.74
CA GLN A 276 -32.53 14.46 7.16
C GLN A 276 -32.13 15.88 6.75
N ILE A 277 -33.13 16.69 6.40
CA ILE A 277 -33.01 18.13 6.19
C ILE A 277 -33.76 18.86 7.29
N LYS A 278 -33.18 19.91 7.84
CA LYS A 278 -33.81 20.82 8.81
C LYS A 278 -33.62 22.26 8.41
N HIS A 279 -34.63 23.08 8.65
CA HIS A 279 -34.57 24.53 8.56
C HIS A 279 -34.44 25.12 9.95
N LEU A 280 -33.35 25.79 10.22
CA LEU A 280 -33.00 26.32 11.54
C LEU A 280 -32.90 27.86 11.46
N ALA A 281 -33.37 28.53 12.51
CA ALA A 281 -33.33 30.00 12.62
C ALA A 281 -31.90 30.48 12.93
N ALA A 282 -31.66 31.76 12.67
CA ALA A 282 -30.46 32.44 13.15
C ALA A 282 -30.39 32.40 14.69
N GLY A 283 -29.19 32.18 15.23
CA GLY A 283 -28.95 32.03 16.66
C GLY A 283 -29.06 30.60 17.19
N GLU A 284 -29.63 29.66 16.42
CA GLU A 284 -29.65 28.25 16.82
C GLU A 284 -28.26 27.61 16.73
N THR A 285 -28.11 26.45 17.37
CA THR A 285 -26.85 25.74 17.45
C THR A 285 -26.98 24.30 16.99
N VAL A 286 -25.91 23.77 16.42
CA VAL A 286 -25.86 22.42 15.86
C VAL A 286 -24.71 21.63 16.50
N GLY A 287 -24.94 20.33 16.74
CA GLY A 287 -23.93 19.37 17.16
C GLY A 287 -23.60 19.41 18.66
N TYR A 288 -22.60 18.59 19.01
CA TYR A 288 -22.18 18.42 20.41
C TYR A 288 -21.64 19.72 21.00
N SER A 289 -21.92 19.92 22.29
CA SER A 289 -21.53 21.12 23.04
C SER A 289 -22.01 22.43 22.39
N ARG A 290 -23.00 22.35 21.49
CA ARG A 290 -23.57 23.53 20.81
C ARG A 290 -22.53 24.40 20.09
N ARG A 291 -21.48 23.74 19.54
CA ARG A 291 -20.34 24.46 18.93
C ARG A 291 -20.65 25.07 17.56
N GLY A 292 -21.54 24.46 16.79
CA GLY A 292 -22.01 25.00 15.51
C GLY A 292 -23.04 26.13 15.79
N LYS A 293 -22.67 27.37 15.60
CA LYS A 293 -23.58 28.52 15.77
C LYS A 293 -24.03 29.01 14.39
N LEU A 294 -25.34 29.23 14.24
CA LEU A 294 -25.92 29.72 12.99
C LEU A 294 -26.09 31.26 13.08
N ASN A 295 -25.36 32.00 12.26
CA ASN A 295 -25.43 33.46 12.20
C ASN A 295 -26.59 33.97 11.32
N ARG A 296 -27.24 33.06 10.57
CA ARG A 296 -28.39 33.34 9.69
C ARG A 296 -29.33 32.13 9.66
N SER A 297 -30.57 32.32 9.23
CA SER A 297 -31.45 31.18 8.91
C SER A 297 -30.79 30.28 7.90
N SER A 298 -30.74 28.99 8.18
CA SER A 298 -29.94 28.01 7.42
C SER A 298 -30.70 26.71 7.23
N THR A 299 -30.48 26.07 6.08
CA THR A 299 -30.90 24.71 5.83
C THR A 299 -29.71 23.78 6.12
N THR A 300 -29.90 22.85 7.04
CA THR A 300 -28.90 21.83 7.39
C THR A 300 -29.29 20.48 6.85
N ALA A 301 -28.29 19.70 6.37
CA ALA A 301 -28.46 18.34 5.95
C ALA A 301 -27.59 17.41 6.82
N THR A 302 -28.20 16.38 7.38
CA THR A 302 -27.50 15.34 8.13
C THR A 302 -27.08 14.21 7.20
N LEU A 303 -25.81 13.87 7.23
CA LEU A 303 -25.23 12.75 6.50
C LEU A 303 -24.92 11.61 7.47
N PRO A 304 -25.25 10.32 7.14
CA PRO A 304 -24.98 9.17 8.01
C PRO A 304 -23.52 8.70 7.88
N ILE A 305 -22.59 9.61 8.07
CA ILE A 305 -21.14 9.39 8.14
C ILE A 305 -20.51 10.43 9.04
N GLY A 306 -19.56 10.03 9.86
CA GLY A 306 -18.90 10.94 10.79
C GLY A 306 -17.51 10.48 11.19
N TYR A 307 -16.98 11.09 12.24
CA TYR A 307 -15.63 10.81 12.73
C TYR A 307 -15.47 9.36 13.24
N ALA A 308 -16.54 8.74 13.71
CA ALA A 308 -16.53 7.33 14.12
C ALA A 308 -16.30 6.38 12.94
N ASP A 309 -16.63 6.83 11.72
CA ASP A 309 -16.42 6.08 10.47
C ASP A 309 -15.08 6.45 9.79
N GLY A 310 -14.26 7.27 10.44
CA GLY A 310 -12.97 7.72 9.92
C GLY A 310 -12.99 9.09 9.22
N LEU A 311 -14.13 9.77 9.12
CA LEU A 311 -14.18 11.11 8.54
C LEU A 311 -13.45 12.12 9.45
N ASN A 312 -12.37 12.70 8.94
CA ASN A 312 -11.51 13.55 9.76
C ASN A 312 -12.26 14.81 10.23
N ARG A 313 -12.22 15.10 11.55
CA ARG A 313 -12.87 16.29 12.15
C ARG A 313 -12.29 17.62 11.64
N LYS A 314 -11.06 17.63 11.10
CA LYS A 314 -10.47 18.81 10.45
C LYS A 314 -11.22 19.25 9.18
N LEU A 315 -12.04 18.38 8.60
CA LEU A 315 -12.92 18.71 7.48
C LEU A 315 -14.12 19.59 7.89
N GLY A 316 -14.36 19.80 9.18
CA GLY A 316 -15.36 20.75 9.67
C GLY A 316 -15.01 22.21 9.39
N ASN A 317 -15.96 23.10 9.71
CA ASN A 317 -15.82 24.57 9.60
C ASN A 317 -15.52 25.07 8.18
N GLY A 318 -16.10 24.43 7.16
CA GLY A 318 -15.94 24.84 5.76
C GLY A 318 -14.65 24.32 5.08
N ASN A 319 -13.80 23.55 5.78
CA ASN A 319 -12.61 22.96 5.16
C ASN A 319 -12.96 21.77 4.24
N GLY A 320 -13.93 20.95 4.64
CA GLY A 320 -14.43 19.87 3.80
C GLY A 320 -15.46 20.38 2.80
N LYS A 321 -15.48 19.78 1.63
CA LYS A 321 -16.43 20.09 0.56
C LYS A 321 -17.10 18.81 0.10
N VAL A 322 -18.38 18.93 -0.28
CA VAL A 322 -19.16 17.82 -0.82
C VAL A 322 -19.85 18.24 -2.13
N LEU A 323 -20.14 17.26 -2.97
CA LEU A 323 -20.97 17.50 -4.16
C LEU A 323 -22.40 17.06 -3.88
N VAL A 324 -23.36 17.94 -4.04
CA VAL A 324 -24.79 17.66 -3.95
C VAL A 324 -25.41 17.90 -5.32
N ASN A 325 -25.91 16.84 -5.97
CA ASN A 325 -26.43 16.91 -7.33
C ASN A 325 -25.47 17.61 -8.30
N GLY A 326 -24.17 17.33 -8.20
CA GLY A 326 -23.12 17.90 -9.04
C GLY A 326 -22.71 19.33 -8.68
N LYS A 327 -23.29 19.94 -7.67
CA LYS A 327 -22.93 21.29 -7.17
C LYS A 327 -22.08 21.17 -5.91
N LEU A 328 -21.04 21.98 -5.82
CA LEU A 328 -20.18 22.07 -4.65
C LEU A 328 -20.90 22.76 -3.49
N ALA A 329 -20.86 22.13 -2.29
CA ALA A 329 -21.45 22.64 -1.07
C ALA A 329 -20.45 22.57 0.09
#